data_89471d57ac5fbab8f727f9b83f3ec9ac
#
_entry.id   89471d57ac5fbab8f727f9b83f3ec9ac
#
_cell.length_a   1.000
_cell.length_b   1.000
_cell.length_c   1.000
_cell.angle_alpha   90.00
_cell.angle_beta   90.00
_cell.angle_gamma   90.00
#
_symmetry.space_group_name_H-M   'P 1'
#
loop_
_entity.id
_entity.type
_entity.pdbx_description
1 polymer ?
#
loop_
_entity_poly.entity_id
_entity_poly.type
_entity_poly.pdbx_seq_one_letter_code
_entity_poly.pdbx_strand_id
1 'polypeptide(L)'
;MTDCCDKEKQNSGDRTLNSHTLPGFVLVLAILLAPFSESAAQSFANYDGEFPDSAKMIYHQRVEMRDGIALATDIYLPAAEGEFPTLLVRDIYTNGSPANRQRYAKFATTNGYAFVFQSARGRYDSDGQWYPYFQEINDGDDTLTWIAKQSWSDGKVGMFGTSYLASVQWLAALNRNPALVAIAPAMSPGNYYRDVAYPGGAFSLLSRARWGVGLVGGRTTAGFPVDWINGIGHLPLIDLAENVGFSVRHFQDWLEHPNYDAYWEPLNLEARASEMIVPALNFGGWFDVFQRSTMGSYKTMTEEAASEAARNGQRLIMGPWVHGWNVSPQVGDLDFGEDAVIGVEDLLLEWFDYWMKDGADPKGARIKLFIMGENVWREENEWPLARTQYQKYYLHENHSFSDQMPSSRSGSLKYTYDPADPVPTLGGNIMESSLRGPYDQGPLDERKDVLRFVTEPFERETEITGPITAELYAETDSTDTDFMTKLIVVKPDGMAFNLVDGVIRARYREGFEEEKLIEPGEVYKYSIDMWATSYMLAPGDRLRVDVTSSNYPRLARNLNTGAPFAMTSKMKVAKQVLHMSERYPSQIVLPMIPR
;
A
#
# COMPACT_ATOMS: atom_id res chain seq x y z
N MET A 1 47.19 -15.02 -52.04
CA MET A 1 48.36 -15.71 -51.49
C MET A 1 48.02 -15.90 -50.03
N THR A 2 47.42 -17.00 -49.79
CA THR A 2 47.87 -18.24 -49.09
C THR A 2 47.90 -18.01 -47.58
N ASP A 3 46.89 -18.55 -46.95
CA ASP A 3 46.86 -19.77 -46.10
C ASP A 3 47.65 -19.66 -44.79
N CYS A 4 46.95 -19.77 -43.70
CA CYS A 4 47.16 -20.83 -42.73
C CYS A 4 46.00 -20.93 -41.72
N CYS A 5 45.28 -22.02 -41.85
CA CYS A 5 44.43 -22.66 -40.85
C CYS A 5 45.27 -23.26 -39.72
N ASP A 6 44.84 -23.24 -38.47
CA ASP A 6 44.47 -24.47 -37.75
C ASP A 6 44.04 -24.22 -36.28
N LYS A 7 42.86 -24.69 -35.99
CA LYS A 7 42.39 -25.44 -34.83
C LYS A 7 42.89 -25.09 -33.42
N GLU A 8 41.99 -24.52 -32.62
CA GLU A 8 41.84 -24.97 -31.26
C GLU A 8 40.36 -25.28 -30.94
N LYS A 9 40.11 -26.55 -30.67
CA LYS A 9 38.87 -27.06 -30.10
C LYS A 9 38.80 -26.62 -28.64
N GLN A 10 37.94 -25.70 -28.32
CA GLN A 10 37.51 -25.47 -26.94
C GLN A 10 36.30 -26.34 -26.61
N ASN A 11 36.52 -27.21 -25.65
CA ASN A 11 35.56 -28.06 -24.97
C ASN A 11 34.42 -27.20 -24.42
N SER A 12 33.24 -27.27 -25.00
CA SER A 12 31.99 -26.85 -24.40
C SER A 12 31.59 -27.88 -23.34
N GLY A 13 32.03 -27.69 -22.13
CA GLY A 13 31.47 -28.39 -20.99
C GLY A 13 30.03 -27.96 -20.80
N ASP A 14 29.11 -28.80 -21.19
CA ASP A 14 27.71 -28.80 -20.86
C ASP A 14 27.58 -28.82 -19.33
N ARG A 15 27.43 -27.64 -18.69
CA ARG A 15 26.91 -27.57 -17.35
C ARG A 15 25.40 -27.68 -17.45
N THR A 16 24.90 -28.90 -17.40
CA THR A 16 23.53 -29.20 -17.03
C THR A 16 23.27 -28.54 -15.70
N LEU A 17 22.52 -27.44 -15.71
CA LEU A 17 21.91 -26.85 -14.52
C LEU A 17 21.03 -27.94 -13.91
N ASN A 18 21.45 -28.47 -12.77
CA ASN A 18 20.64 -29.36 -11.96
C ASN A 18 19.33 -28.66 -11.62
N SER A 19 18.22 -29.20 -12.09
CA SER A 19 16.85 -28.74 -11.95
C SER A 19 16.28 -28.91 -10.52
N HIS A 20 17.08 -28.62 -9.51
CA HIS A 20 16.64 -28.52 -8.11
C HIS A 20 16.78 -27.07 -7.60
N THR A 21 16.33 -26.10 -8.40
CA THR A 21 16.05 -24.77 -7.87
C THR A 21 14.77 -24.87 -7.05
N LEU A 22 14.88 -24.62 -5.75
CA LEU A 22 13.77 -24.56 -4.80
C LEU A 22 12.66 -23.63 -5.34
N PRO A 23 11.37 -24.02 -5.28
CA PRO A 23 10.25 -23.21 -5.78
C PRO A 23 10.27 -21.77 -5.26
N GLY A 24 10.74 -21.54 -4.04
CA GLY A 24 10.86 -20.23 -3.43
C GLY A 24 11.85 -19.28 -4.13
N PHE A 25 12.94 -19.80 -4.70
CA PHE A 25 13.92 -18.94 -5.39
C PHE A 25 13.38 -18.42 -6.73
N VAL A 26 12.61 -19.22 -7.45
CA VAL A 26 11.97 -18.83 -8.71
C VAL A 26 10.90 -17.77 -8.46
N LEU A 27 10.13 -17.89 -7.36
CA LEU A 27 9.09 -16.94 -6.99
C LEU A 27 9.69 -15.58 -6.61
N VAL A 28 10.74 -15.55 -5.78
CA VAL A 28 11.47 -14.31 -5.46
C VAL A 28 12.04 -13.65 -6.71
N LEU A 29 12.56 -14.43 -7.65
CA LEU A 29 13.08 -13.92 -8.91
C LEU A 29 11.99 -13.25 -9.76
N ALA A 30 10.79 -13.84 -9.85
CA ALA A 30 9.66 -13.27 -10.58
C ALA A 30 9.21 -11.93 -9.97
N ILE A 31 9.19 -11.83 -8.63
CA ILE A 31 8.87 -10.58 -7.92
C ILE A 31 9.88 -9.47 -8.25
N LEU A 32 11.16 -9.79 -8.26
CA LEU A 32 12.24 -8.82 -8.45
C LEU A 32 12.40 -8.34 -9.90
N LEU A 33 12.02 -9.16 -10.89
CA LEU A 33 12.11 -8.82 -12.31
C LEU A 33 10.90 -8.04 -12.83
N ALA A 34 9.82 -7.95 -12.06
CA ALA A 34 8.62 -7.25 -12.51
C ALA A 34 8.91 -5.75 -12.73
N PRO A 35 8.52 -5.17 -13.88
CA PRO A 35 8.64 -3.74 -14.10
C PRO A 35 7.71 -2.96 -13.15
N PHE A 36 8.05 -1.71 -12.85
CA PHE A 36 7.10 -0.77 -12.26
C PHE A 36 5.93 -0.62 -13.23
N SER A 37 4.72 -1.03 -12.86
CA SER A 37 3.58 -0.89 -13.75
C SER A 37 3.06 0.54 -13.74
N GLU A 38 2.95 1.15 -14.91
CA GLU A 38 2.28 2.42 -15.16
C GLU A 38 0.74 2.25 -15.11
N SER A 39 0.18 1.83 -13.98
CA SER A 39 -1.28 1.63 -13.88
C SER A 39 -2.08 2.94 -13.97
N ALA A 40 -1.44 4.10 -13.74
CA ALA A 40 -2.09 5.40 -13.89
C ALA A 40 -2.30 5.82 -15.37
N ALA A 41 -1.67 5.12 -16.33
CA ALA A 41 -1.68 5.54 -17.73
C ALA A 41 -3.01 5.27 -18.47
N GLN A 42 -3.86 4.39 -17.98
CA GLN A 42 -5.12 4.03 -18.64
C GLN A 42 -6.35 4.79 -18.11
N SER A 43 -6.29 5.36 -16.90
CA SER A 43 -7.26 6.36 -16.49
C SER A 43 -7.06 7.63 -17.33
N PHE A 44 -8.10 8.33 -17.63
CA PHE A 44 -8.10 9.50 -18.51
C PHE A 44 -7.82 9.20 -20.00
N ALA A 45 -7.96 7.96 -20.46
CA ALA A 45 -7.77 7.57 -21.87
C ALA A 45 -8.68 8.35 -22.83
N ASN A 46 -9.87 8.76 -22.39
CA ASN A 46 -10.79 9.57 -23.16
C ASN A 46 -10.28 11.00 -23.46
N TYR A 47 -9.22 11.42 -22.78
CA TYR A 47 -8.57 12.72 -22.94
C TYR A 47 -7.25 12.63 -23.71
N ASP A 48 -7.01 11.53 -24.44
CA ASP A 48 -5.89 11.42 -25.38
C ASP A 48 -6.08 12.35 -26.58
N GLY A 49 -4.96 12.82 -27.14
CA GLY A 49 -4.90 13.66 -28.33
C GLY A 49 -4.40 15.08 -28.08
N GLU A 50 -4.48 15.93 -29.10
CA GLU A 50 -3.97 17.29 -29.06
C GLU A 50 -4.89 18.22 -28.25
N PHE A 51 -4.28 19.25 -27.65
CA PHE A 51 -5.05 20.32 -27.02
C PHE A 51 -5.84 21.11 -28.07
N PRO A 52 -7.00 21.70 -27.73
CA PRO A 52 -7.63 22.68 -28.57
C PRO A 52 -6.67 23.82 -28.90
N ASP A 53 -6.63 24.29 -30.15
CA ASP A 53 -5.75 25.39 -30.63
C ASP A 53 -5.83 26.67 -29.79
N SER A 54 -6.90 26.86 -29.04
CA SER A 54 -7.17 28.02 -28.19
C SER A 54 -6.72 27.85 -26.73
N ALA A 55 -6.23 26.66 -26.32
CA ALA A 55 -5.75 26.46 -24.95
C ALA A 55 -4.46 27.26 -24.71
N LYS A 56 -4.41 27.96 -23.59
CA LYS A 56 -3.20 28.72 -23.19
C LYS A 56 -2.34 27.87 -22.27
N MET A 57 -1.06 27.74 -22.61
CA MET A 57 -0.09 27.00 -21.81
C MET A 57 1.04 27.94 -21.39
N ILE A 58 1.35 27.93 -20.08
CA ILE A 58 2.43 28.70 -19.48
C ILE A 58 3.40 27.72 -18.85
N TYR A 59 4.56 27.55 -19.45
CA TYR A 59 5.57 26.60 -19.03
C TYR A 59 6.62 27.21 -18.13
N HIS A 60 7.21 26.37 -17.26
CA HIS A 60 8.37 26.68 -16.44
C HIS A 60 8.23 27.93 -15.57
N GLN A 61 7.02 28.19 -15.04
CA GLN A 61 6.90 29.17 -13.99
C GLN A 61 7.72 28.74 -12.79
N ARG A 62 8.53 29.66 -12.28
CA ARG A 62 9.33 29.44 -11.08
C ARG A 62 8.54 29.97 -9.90
N VAL A 63 7.90 29.06 -9.14
CA VAL A 63 7.11 29.43 -7.96
C VAL A 63 8.01 29.36 -6.73
N GLU A 64 8.29 30.53 -6.16
CA GLU A 64 9.16 30.65 -4.99
C GLU A 64 8.40 30.22 -3.71
N MET A 65 8.99 29.30 -2.97
CA MET A 65 8.53 28.85 -1.66
C MET A 65 9.04 29.81 -0.58
N ARG A 66 8.47 29.74 0.64
CA ARG A 66 8.80 30.61 1.78
C ARG A 66 10.28 30.64 2.18
N ASP A 67 11.03 29.62 1.80
CA ASP A 67 12.46 29.48 2.05
C ASP A 67 13.35 29.88 0.85
N GLY A 68 12.75 30.44 -0.20
CA GLY A 68 13.45 30.92 -1.39
C GLY A 68 13.76 29.85 -2.43
N ILE A 69 13.37 28.60 -2.21
CA ILE A 69 13.49 27.53 -3.22
C ILE A 69 12.39 27.70 -4.26
N ALA A 70 12.76 27.62 -5.55
CA ALA A 70 11.81 27.79 -6.64
C ALA A 70 11.41 26.45 -7.26
N LEU A 71 10.08 26.18 -7.33
CA LEU A 71 9.54 24.96 -7.91
C LEU A 71 9.05 25.19 -9.34
N ALA A 72 9.39 24.26 -10.24
CA ALA A 72 8.99 24.29 -11.65
C ALA A 72 7.51 23.93 -11.77
N THR A 73 6.75 24.82 -12.39
CA THR A 73 5.29 24.74 -12.45
C THR A 73 4.81 25.03 -13.86
N ASP A 74 4.00 24.14 -14.42
CA ASP A 74 3.34 24.31 -15.71
C ASP A 74 1.85 24.59 -15.49
N ILE A 75 1.28 25.54 -16.24
CA ILE A 75 -0.11 25.97 -16.12
C ILE A 75 -0.79 25.77 -17.47
N TYR A 76 -1.99 25.23 -17.43
CA TYR A 76 -2.85 25.03 -18.59
C TYR A 76 -4.20 25.69 -18.31
N LEU A 77 -4.60 26.61 -19.18
CA LEU A 77 -5.82 27.40 -19.01
C LEU A 77 -6.87 26.98 -20.04
N PRO A 78 -8.17 27.01 -19.68
CA PRO A 78 -9.25 26.88 -20.65
C PRO A 78 -9.13 27.88 -21.80
N ALA A 79 -9.74 27.54 -22.93
CA ALA A 79 -9.78 28.44 -24.10
C ALA A 79 -10.56 29.74 -23.86
N ALA A 80 -11.52 29.72 -22.92
CA ALA A 80 -12.27 30.89 -22.52
C ALA A 80 -11.42 31.95 -21.81
N GLU A 81 -11.90 33.17 -21.76
CA GLU A 81 -11.32 34.22 -20.89
C GLU A 81 -12.04 34.22 -19.54
N GLY A 82 -11.30 34.52 -18.45
CA GLY A 82 -11.87 34.62 -17.11
C GLY A 82 -10.96 34.08 -16.02
N GLU A 83 -11.54 33.97 -14.84
CA GLU A 83 -10.96 33.34 -13.68
C GLU A 83 -11.56 31.94 -13.53
N PHE A 84 -10.74 30.96 -13.20
CA PHE A 84 -11.13 29.55 -13.18
C PHE A 84 -10.80 28.91 -11.85
N PRO A 85 -11.65 28.01 -11.34
CA PRO A 85 -11.22 27.07 -10.32
C PRO A 85 -10.09 26.21 -10.83
N THR A 86 -9.14 25.86 -9.97
CA THR A 86 -7.89 25.21 -10.36
C THR A 86 -7.78 23.80 -9.85
N LEU A 87 -7.39 22.85 -10.69
CA LEU A 87 -6.96 21.51 -10.28
C LEU A 87 -5.43 21.47 -10.23
N LEU A 88 -4.88 21.08 -9.08
CA LEU A 88 -3.45 20.99 -8.82
C LEU A 88 -3.00 19.54 -8.67
N VAL A 89 -1.93 19.19 -9.40
CA VAL A 89 -1.16 17.96 -9.20
C VAL A 89 0.27 18.32 -8.87
N ARG A 90 0.81 17.81 -7.75
CA ARG A 90 2.22 17.88 -7.37
C ARG A 90 2.86 16.51 -7.49
N ASP A 91 3.95 16.41 -8.24
CA ASP A 91 4.49 15.12 -8.69
C ASP A 91 6.00 15.00 -8.45
N ILE A 92 6.42 13.77 -8.10
CA ILE A 92 7.82 13.39 -7.93
C ILE A 92 8.32 12.42 -9.01
N TYR A 93 7.40 11.84 -9.80
CA TYR A 93 7.74 10.68 -10.65
C TYR A 93 8.10 11.04 -12.07
N THR A 94 7.32 11.91 -12.68
CA THR A 94 7.44 12.02 -14.13
C THR A 94 7.03 13.38 -14.66
N ASN A 95 7.93 14.30 -14.73
CA ASN A 95 7.90 15.00 -15.99
C ASN A 95 8.14 14.03 -17.17
N GLY A 96 8.31 12.72 -16.90
CA GLY A 96 8.67 11.72 -17.87
C GLY A 96 7.52 11.04 -18.59
N SER A 97 6.25 11.25 -18.21
CA SER A 97 5.12 10.93 -19.08
C SER A 97 4.39 12.21 -19.50
N PRO A 98 4.85 12.88 -20.55
CA PRO A 98 4.12 14.01 -21.13
C PRO A 98 2.66 13.66 -21.41
N ALA A 99 2.39 12.41 -21.79
CA ALA A 99 1.07 11.91 -22.06
C ALA A 99 0.14 12.01 -20.84
N ASN A 100 0.54 11.54 -19.64
CA ASN A 100 -0.31 11.61 -18.46
C ASN A 100 -0.59 13.06 -18.04
N ARG A 101 0.42 13.92 -18.06
CA ARG A 101 0.24 15.34 -17.78
C ARG A 101 -0.71 15.99 -18.78
N GLN A 102 -0.59 15.66 -20.08
CA GLN A 102 -1.50 16.14 -21.11
C GLN A 102 -2.94 15.67 -20.91
N ARG A 103 -3.14 14.40 -20.53
CA ARG A 103 -4.49 13.86 -20.21
C ARG A 103 -5.14 14.59 -19.05
N TYR A 104 -4.42 14.79 -17.95
CA TYR A 104 -4.91 15.56 -16.80
C TYR A 104 -5.22 17.01 -17.16
N ALA A 105 -4.31 17.66 -17.89
CA ALA A 105 -4.51 19.04 -18.32
C ALA A 105 -5.72 19.16 -19.26
N LYS A 106 -5.88 18.23 -20.21
CA LYS A 106 -7.01 18.20 -21.12
C LYS A 106 -8.33 17.92 -20.38
N PHE A 107 -8.35 16.95 -19.46
CA PHE A 107 -9.48 16.71 -18.56
C PHE A 107 -9.91 18.01 -17.86
N ALA A 108 -9.00 18.68 -17.20
CA ALA A 108 -9.29 19.90 -16.45
C ALA A 108 -9.77 21.04 -17.38
N THR A 109 -9.02 21.36 -18.42
CA THR A 109 -9.32 22.52 -19.28
C THR A 109 -10.57 22.36 -20.11
N THR A 110 -10.88 21.16 -20.57
CA THR A 110 -12.13 20.86 -21.29
C THR A 110 -13.35 21.04 -20.38
N ASN A 111 -13.19 20.76 -19.09
CA ASN A 111 -14.23 20.92 -18.08
C ASN A 111 -14.19 22.27 -17.35
N GLY A 112 -13.49 23.28 -17.91
CA GLY A 112 -13.52 24.65 -17.41
C GLY A 112 -12.71 24.88 -16.11
N TYR A 113 -11.70 24.05 -15.85
CA TYR A 113 -10.71 24.24 -14.79
C TYR A 113 -9.38 24.70 -15.35
N ALA A 114 -8.70 25.60 -14.67
CA ALA A 114 -7.27 25.72 -14.84
C ALA A 114 -6.60 24.46 -14.29
N PHE A 115 -5.51 24.03 -14.92
CA PHE A 115 -4.71 22.91 -14.44
C PHE A 115 -3.29 23.38 -14.12
N VAL A 116 -2.82 23.04 -12.93
CA VAL A 116 -1.46 23.32 -12.48
C VAL A 116 -0.75 22.01 -12.20
N PHE A 117 0.37 21.82 -12.88
CA PHE A 117 1.28 20.70 -12.66
C PHE A 117 2.60 21.22 -12.09
N GLN A 118 2.95 20.80 -10.87
CA GLN A 118 4.16 21.23 -10.20
C GLN A 118 5.06 20.03 -9.88
N SER A 119 6.33 20.12 -10.31
CA SER A 119 7.35 19.18 -9.86
C SER A 119 7.71 19.49 -8.40
N ALA A 120 7.71 18.47 -7.55
CA ALA A 120 8.11 18.62 -6.15
C ALA A 120 9.58 19.07 -6.03
N ARG A 121 9.92 19.61 -4.87
CA ARG A 121 11.27 20.08 -4.51
C ARG A 121 12.35 19.04 -4.85
N GLY A 122 13.42 19.47 -5.52
CA GLY A 122 14.55 18.60 -5.90
C GLY A 122 14.22 17.59 -7.00
N ARG A 123 13.04 17.70 -7.63
CA ARG A 123 12.65 16.82 -8.73
C ARG A 123 12.60 17.63 -10.04
N TYR A 124 13.12 17.02 -11.13
CA TYR A 124 13.16 17.61 -12.47
C TYR A 124 13.77 19.02 -12.48
N ASP A 125 13.01 20.02 -12.89
CA ASP A 125 13.44 21.40 -13.00
C ASP A 125 13.19 22.22 -11.72
N SER A 126 12.65 21.63 -10.66
CA SER A 126 12.53 22.26 -9.35
C SER A 126 13.87 22.30 -8.62
N ASP A 127 14.14 23.41 -7.93
CA ASP A 127 15.33 23.56 -7.11
C ASP A 127 15.24 22.79 -5.79
N GLY A 128 16.34 22.80 -5.03
CA GLY A 128 16.45 22.17 -3.74
C GLY A 128 16.82 20.70 -3.80
N GLN A 129 16.59 19.99 -2.70
CA GLN A 129 16.84 18.56 -2.56
C GLN A 129 15.55 17.86 -2.17
N TRP A 130 15.26 16.76 -2.83
CA TRP A 130 14.11 15.95 -2.47
C TRP A 130 14.38 15.11 -1.21
N TYR A 131 13.48 15.24 -0.27
CA TYR A 131 13.36 14.35 0.87
C TYR A 131 11.87 14.01 1.05
N PRO A 132 11.48 12.72 1.09
CA PRO A 132 10.07 12.34 1.01
C PRO A 132 9.21 12.95 2.12
N TYR A 133 8.06 13.46 1.75
CA TYR A 133 6.92 13.85 2.60
C TYR A 133 7.07 15.13 3.41
N PHE A 134 8.13 15.32 4.20
CA PHE A 134 8.22 16.42 5.17
C PHE A 134 8.10 17.82 4.57
N GLN A 135 8.69 18.03 3.42
CA GLN A 135 8.70 19.33 2.75
C GLN A 135 7.36 19.66 2.09
N GLU A 136 6.57 18.62 1.78
CA GLU A 136 5.30 18.75 1.07
C GLU A 136 4.24 19.53 1.85
N ILE A 137 4.36 19.59 3.19
CA ILE A 137 3.47 20.36 4.07
C ILE A 137 3.54 21.83 3.72
N ASN A 138 4.75 22.42 3.69
CA ASN A 138 4.95 23.83 3.44
C ASN A 138 4.94 24.17 1.96
N ASP A 139 5.56 23.35 1.11
CA ASP A 139 5.59 23.58 -0.34
C ASP A 139 4.17 23.51 -0.94
N GLY A 140 3.32 22.64 -0.42
CA GLY A 140 1.90 22.58 -0.79
C GLY A 140 1.15 23.86 -0.44
N ASP A 141 1.32 24.35 0.78
CA ASP A 141 0.68 25.58 1.27
C ASP A 141 1.12 26.82 0.48
N ASP A 142 2.43 26.95 0.21
CA ASP A 142 2.97 28.07 -0.58
C ASP A 142 2.45 28.04 -2.02
N THR A 143 2.35 26.86 -2.61
CA THR A 143 1.80 26.65 -3.96
C THR A 143 0.33 27.06 -4.02
N LEU A 144 -0.49 26.60 -3.07
CA LEU A 144 -1.91 26.97 -2.95
C LEU A 144 -2.09 28.48 -2.83
N THR A 145 -1.27 29.11 -1.97
CA THR A 145 -1.27 30.57 -1.76
C THR A 145 -0.86 31.33 -3.02
N TRP A 146 0.09 30.79 -3.79
CA TRP A 146 0.52 31.39 -5.06
C TRP A 146 -0.57 31.28 -6.13
N ILE A 147 -1.21 30.10 -6.28
CA ILE A 147 -2.31 29.90 -7.24
C ILE A 147 -3.45 30.87 -6.97
N ALA A 148 -3.87 31.00 -5.71
CA ALA A 148 -5.00 31.86 -5.33
C ALA A 148 -4.80 33.36 -5.65
N LYS A 149 -3.55 33.80 -5.89
CA LYS A 149 -3.21 35.18 -6.24
C LYS A 149 -3.07 35.43 -7.74
N GLN A 150 -3.19 34.40 -8.57
CA GLN A 150 -3.04 34.56 -10.01
C GLN A 150 -4.28 35.20 -10.65
N SER A 151 -4.09 36.04 -11.65
CA SER A 151 -5.18 36.75 -12.36
C SER A 151 -6.13 35.85 -13.14
N TRP A 152 -5.77 34.60 -13.34
CA TRP A 152 -6.58 33.58 -14.02
C TRP A 152 -7.30 32.63 -13.03
N SER A 153 -7.04 32.75 -11.72
CA SER A 153 -7.59 31.87 -10.67
C SER A 153 -8.74 32.56 -9.96
N ASP A 154 -9.84 31.85 -9.72
CA ASP A 154 -10.96 32.30 -8.88
C ASP A 154 -10.66 32.13 -7.36
N GLY A 155 -9.47 31.66 -7.02
CA GLY A 155 -9.00 31.43 -5.64
C GLY A 155 -9.33 30.06 -5.07
N LYS A 156 -10.07 29.21 -5.78
CA LYS A 156 -10.40 27.84 -5.35
C LYS A 156 -9.48 26.82 -5.99
N VAL A 157 -8.90 25.94 -5.17
CA VAL A 157 -8.00 24.87 -5.62
C VAL A 157 -8.51 23.51 -5.14
N GLY A 158 -8.61 22.56 -6.05
CA GLY A 158 -8.79 21.15 -5.80
C GLY A 158 -7.52 20.36 -6.10
N MET A 159 -7.28 19.27 -5.39
CA MET A 159 -6.14 18.40 -5.67
C MET A 159 -6.60 16.96 -5.89
N PHE A 160 -5.94 16.25 -6.81
CA PHE A 160 -6.19 14.83 -7.06
C PHE A 160 -4.91 14.07 -7.40
N GLY A 161 -4.97 12.76 -7.37
CA GLY A 161 -3.88 11.88 -7.75
C GLY A 161 -3.72 10.66 -6.84
N THR A 162 -2.86 9.75 -7.27
CA THR A 162 -2.66 8.44 -6.63
C THR A 162 -1.32 8.38 -5.90
N SER A 163 -1.24 7.61 -4.79
CA SER A 163 0.02 7.30 -4.12
C SER A 163 0.69 8.55 -3.53
N TYR A 164 1.91 8.88 -3.93
CA TYR A 164 2.59 10.10 -3.48
C TYR A 164 1.81 11.37 -3.85
N LEU A 165 1.14 11.39 -5.02
CA LEU A 165 0.29 12.49 -5.43
C LEU A 165 -0.96 12.63 -4.52
N ALA A 166 -1.37 11.56 -3.87
CA ALA A 166 -2.39 11.59 -2.82
C ALA A 166 -1.81 12.05 -1.48
N SER A 167 -0.59 11.61 -1.15
CA SER A 167 0.12 12.05 0.05
C SER A 167 0.29 13.56 0.12
N VAL A 168 0.69 14.20 -0.99
CA VAL A 168 0.91 15.66 -1.03
C VAL A 168 -0.38 16.46 -0.83
N GLN A 169 -1.55 15.89 -1.12
CA GLN A 169 -2.85 16.53 -0.87
C GLN A 169 -3.12 16.62 0.65
N TRP A 170 -2.98 15.49 1.34
CA TRP A 170 -3.16 15.42 2.80
C TRP A 170 -2.14 16.27 3.55
N LEU A 171 -0.86 16.23 3.11
CA LEU A 171 0.20 17.02 3.73
C LEU A 171 -0.03 18.53 3.56
N ALA A 172 -0.49 18.98 2.38
CA ALA A 172 -0.85 20.37 2.15
C ALA A 172 -2.08 20.80 2.97
N ALA A 173 -3.02 19.88 3.25
CA ALA A 173 -4.23 20.18 4.03
C ALA A 173 -3.94 20.52 5.51
N LEU A 174 -2.79 20.09 6.06
CA LEU A 174 -2.42 20.36 7.45
C LEU A 174 -2.28 21.85 7.77
N ASN A 175 -1.91 22.68 6.80
CA ASN A 175 -1.77 24.13 6.98
C ASN A 175 -3.09 24.91 6.88
N ARG A 176 -4.22 24.22 6.66
CA ARG A 176 -5.57 24.83 6.58
C ARG A 176 -5.66 25.98 5.58
N ASN A 177 -4.95 25.89 4.46
CA ASN A 177 -4.97 26.93 3.44
C ASN A 177 -6.40 27.11 2.92
N PRO A 178 -6.97 28.33 2.97
CA PRO A 178 -8.37 28.54 2.57
C PRO A 178 -8.60 28.35 1.06
N ALA A 179 -7.57 28.37 0.25
CA ALA A 179 -7.67 28.08 -1.17
C ALA A 179 -7.90 26.60 -1.46
N LEU A 180 -7.51 25.68 -0.56
CA LEU A 180 -7.73 24.25 -0.73
C LEU A 180 -9.17 23.87 -0.37
N VAL A 181 -10.02 23.73 -1.36
CA VAL A 181 -11.47 23.54 -1.21
C VAL A 181 -11.85 22.06 -1.08
N ALA A 182 -11.23 21.19 -1.86
CA ALA A 182 -11.50 19.75 -1.88
C ALA A 182 -10.29 18.95 -2.36
N ILE A 183 -10.19 17.70 -1.90
CA ILE A 183 -9.16 16.77 -2.35
C ILE A 183 -9.78 15.45 -2.82
N ALA A 184 -9.06 14.74 -3.70
CA ALA A 184 -9.43 13.40 -4.16
C ALA A 184 -8.22 12.46 -4.10
N PRO A 185 -7.82 12.05 -2.88
CA PRO A 185 -6.66 11.18 -2.68
C PRO A 185 -7.01 9.73 -3.02
N ALA A 186 -6.20 9.12 -3.88
CA ALA A 186 -6.32 7.70 -4.19
C ALA A 186 -5.15 6.92 -3.62
N MET A 187 -5.45 5.83 -2.88
CA MET A 187 -4.43 4.89 -2.37
C MET A 187 -3.31 5.62 -1.62
N SER A 188 -3.68 6.33 -0.57
CA SER A 188 -2.81 7.20 0.22
C SER A 188 -2.47 6.61 1.58
N PRO A 189 -1.22 6.73 2.05
CA PRO A 189 -0.89 6.46 3.43
C PRO A 189 -1.52 7.52 4.37
N GLY A 190 -1.96 7.07 5.55
CA GLY A 190 -2.47 7.92 6.63
C GLY A 190 -1.53 7.98 7.84
N ASN A 191 -0.83 6.88 8.12
CA ASN A 191 0.22 6.81 9.11
C ASN A 191 1.47 6.21 8.47
N TYR A 192 2.48 7.04 8.21
CA TYR A 192 3.64 6.62 7.43
C TYR A 192 4.53 5.60 8.13
N TYR A 193 4.60 5.62 9.46
CA TYR A 193 5.27 4.56 10.21
C TYR A 193 4.59 3.22 9.98
N ARG A 194 3.33 3.12 10.40
CA ARG A 194 2.57 1.88 10.43
C ARG A 194 2.22 1.32 9.05
N ASP A 195 1.90 2.19 8.09
CA ASP A 195 1.31 1.77 6.82
C ASP A 195 2.34 1.79 5.67
N VAL A 196 3.47 2.50 5.84
CA VAL A 196 4.49 2.64 4.80
C VAL A 196 5.77 1.90 5.17
N ALA A 197 6.34 2.20 6.34
CA ALA A 197 7.66 1.71 6.71
C ALA A 197 7.64 0.44 7.56
N TYR A 198 6.78 0.37 8.59
CA TYR A 198 6.82 -0.66 9.64
C TYR A 198 5.45 -1.26 9.98
N PRO A 199 4.73 -1.90 9.02
CA PRO A 199 3.49 -2.61 9.36
C PRO A 199 3.76 -3.67 10.44
N GLY A 200 3.02 -3.59 11.56
CA GLY A 200 3.23 -4.46 12.71
C GLY A 200 4.66 -4.47 13.27
N GLY A 201 5.44 -3.42 13.04
CA GLY A 201 6.85 -3.31 13.45
C GLY A 201 7.84 -4.04 12.54
N ALA A 202 7.40 -4.67 11.46
CA ALA A 202 8.25 -5.30 10.46
C ALA A 202 8.51 -4.35 9.28
N PHE A 203 9.76 -4.16 8.87
CA PHE A 203 10.11 -3.22 7.81
C PHE A 203 9.62 -3.68 6.44
N SER A 204 8.94 -2.80 5.69
CA SER A 204 8.46 -3.02 4.31
C SER A 204 9.62 -3.03 3.32
N LEU A 205 10.41 -4.11 3.30
CA LEU A 205 11.69 -4.17 2.61
C LEU A 205 11.58 -3.91 1.11
N LEU A 206 10.78 -4.70 0.39
CA LEU A 206 10.69 -4.62 -1.07
C LEU A 206 10.27 -3.22 -1.53
N SER A 207 9.19 -2.73 -0.93
CA SER A 207 8.63 -1.42 -1.24
C SER A 207 9.62 -0.30 -0.93
N ARG A 208 10.19 -0.28 0.28
CA ARG A 208 11.09 0.80 0.69
C ARG A 208 12.42 0.78 -0.07
N ALA A 209 12.98 -0.40 -0.35
CA ALA A 209 14.19 -0.50 -1.15
C ALA A 209 13.94 -0.05 -2.60
N ARG A 210 12.97 -0.65 -3.30
CA ARG A 210 12.74 -0.33 -4.72
C ARG A 210 12.28 1.11 -4.93
N TRP A 211 11.32 1.58 -4.11
CA TRP A 211 10.82 2.95 -4.23
C TRP A 211 11.83 3.96 -3.66
N GLY A 212 12.30 3.78 -2.43
CA GLY A 212 13.17 4.73 -1.75
C GLY A 212 14.54 4.87 -2.42
N VAL A 213 15.19 3.75 -2.77
CA VAL A 213 16.49 3.76 -3.45
C VAL A 213 16.33 3.99 -4.96
N GLY A 214 15.30 3.44 -5.59
CA GLY A 214 15.07 3.58 -7.03
C GLY A 214 14.77 5.02 -7.48
N LEU A 215 14.31 5.91 -6.59
CA LEU A 215 14.01 7.31 -6.89
C LEU A 215 15.19 8.28 -6.64
N VAL A 216 16.39 7.76 -6.36
CA VAL A 216 17.57 8.59 -6.01
C VAL A 216 18.04 9.52 -7.11
N GLY A 217 17.63 9.32 -8.34
CA GLY A 217 18.12 10.03 -9.52
C GLY A 217 17.95 11.57 -9.51
N GLY A 218 17.54 12.17 -8.39
CA GLY A 218 17.39 13.63 -8.27
C GLY A 218 16.44 14.19 -9.32
N ARG A 219 16.99 14.93 -10.28
CA ARG A 219 16.21 15.57 -11.35
C ARG A 219 15.64 14.60 -12.38
N THR A 220 16.10 13.38 -12.43
CA THR A 220 15.59 12.36 -13.35
C THR A 220 15.20 11.12 -12.61
N THR A 221 14.09 10.51 -13.00
CA THR A 221 13.74 9.14 -12.61
C THR A 221 14.39 8.11 -13.53
N ALA A 222 15.33 8.51 -14.37
CA ALA A 222 16.06 7.58 -15.22
C ALA A 222 16.66 6.53 -14.30
N GLY A 223 15.95 5.40 -14.20
CA GLY A 223 16.31 4.31 -13.33
C GLY A 223 17.71 3.84 -13.68
N PHE A 224 18.64 4.07 -12.80
CA PHE A 224 19.86 3.33 -12.86
C PHE A 224 19.49 1.85 -12.69
N PRO A 225 20.02 0.97 -13.51
CA PRO A 225 19.76 -0.46 -13.33
C PRO A 225 20.33 -0.89 -11.97
N VAL A 226 19.43 -1.18 -11.04
CA VAL A 226 19.78 -1.72 -9.72
C VAL A 226 19.63 -3.23 -9.78
N ASP A 227 20.67 -3.94 -9.41
CA ASP A 227 20.63 -5.40 -9.28
C ASP A 227 19.88 -5.80 -7.99
N TRP A 228 18.54 -5.70 -8.05
CA TRP A 228 17.70 -6.08 -6.92
C TRP A 228 17.70 -7.59 -6.64
N ILE A 229 18.03 -8.41 -7.62
CA ILE A 229 18.09 -9.86 -7.46
C ILE A 229 19.15 -10.24 -6.42
N ASN A 230 20.31 -9.62 -6.52
CA ASN A 230 21.41 -9.84 -5.58
C ASN A 230 21.40 -8.87 -4.40
N GLY A 231 20.85 -7.67 -4.58
CA GLY A 231 20.88 -6.59 -3.60
C GLY A 231 19.87 -6.73 -2.46
N ILE A 232 18.62 -7.17 -2.76
CA ILE A 232 17.53 -7.15 -1.76
C ILE A 232 17.80 -8.03 -0.53
N GLY A 233 18.62 -9.06 -0.69
CA GLY A 233 19.01 -9.98 0.37
C GLY A 233 20.18 -9.52 1.25
N HIS A 234 20.78 -8.35 0.94
CA HIS A 234 21.97 -7.86 1.63
C HIS A 234 21.77 -7.68 3.14
N LEU A 235 22.78 -8.05 3.92
CA LEU A 235 22.82 -7.88 5.37
C LEU A 235 24.24 -7.46 5.81
N PRO A 236 24.36 -6.57 6.79
CA PRO A 236 23.28 -5.92 7.52
C PRO A 236 22.45 -4.99 6.63
N LEU A 237 21.17 -4.85 6.95
CA LEU A 237 20.21 -4.15 6.08
C LEU A 237 20.53 -2.64 5.95
N ILE A 238 21.21 -2.05 6.96
CA ILE A 238 21.61 -0.64 6.94
C ILE A 238 22.52 -0.32 5.75
N ASP A 239 23.31 -1.29 5.28
CA ASP A 239 24.26 -1.12 4.19
C ASP A 239 23.63 -1.44 2.80
N LEU A 240 22.32 -1.78 2.75
CA LEU A 240 21.67 -2.24 1.50
C LEU A 240 21.80 -1.21 0.37
N ALA A 241 21.52 0.05 0.64
CA ALA A 241 21.56 1.10 -0.38
C ALA A 241 22.97 1.29 -0.94
N GLU A 242 23.99 1.28 -0.08
CA GLU A 242 25.41 1.37 -0.48
C GLU A 242 25.85 0.14 -1.26
N ASN A 243 25.41 -1.04 -0.85
CA ASN A 243 25.71 -2.30 -1.53
C ASN A 243 25.19 -2.33 -2.97
N VAL A 244 24.08 -1.66 -3.24
CA VAL A 244 23.55 -1.51 -4.61
C VAL A 244 24.04 -0.25 -5.32
N GLY A 245 25.00 0.47 -4.73
CA GLY A 245 25.72 1.58 -5.35
C GLY A 245 25.15 2.97 -5.09
N PHE A 246 24.29 3.16 -4.09
CA PHE A 246 23.63 4.45 -3.80
C PHE A 246 23.79 4.87 -2.35
N SER A 247 23.98 6.17 -2.12
CA SER A 247 23.86 6.80 -0.80
C SER A 247 22.50 7.50 -0.70
N VAL A 248 21.61 6.99 0.15
CA VAL A 248 20.20 7.43 0.20
C VAL A 248 19.82 7.77 1.63
N ARG A 249 19.86 9.07 1.93
CA ARG A 249 19.67 9.56 3.32
C ARG A 249 18.31 9.14 3.90
N HIS A 250 17.21 9.35 3.19
CA HIS A 250 15.88 8.99 3.69
C HIS A 250 15.70 7.47 3.90
N PHE A 251 16.36 6.63 3.10
CA PHE A 251 16.30 5.17 3.30
C PHE A 251 17.07 4.78 4.58
N GLN A 252 18.23 5.39 4.80
CA GLN A 252 19.01 5.21 6.02
C GLN A 252 18.24 5.70 7.24
N ASP A 253 17.63 6.91 7.18
CA ASP A 253 16.81 7.44 8.27
C ASP A 253 15.65 6.50 8.62
N TRP A 254 14.98 5.91 7.62
CA TRP A 254 13.92 4.94 7.89
C TRP A 254 14.42 3.73 8.67
N LEU A 255 15.63 3.24 8.39
CA LEU A 255 16.25 2.11 9.12
C LEU A 255 16.77 2.50 10.51
N GLU A 256 17.18 3.75 10.71
CA GLU A 256 17.65 4.30 11.98
C GLU A 256 16.49 4.64 12.94
N HIS A 257 15.24 4.78 12.42
CA HIS A 257 14.03 5.04 13.19
C HIS A 257 13.05 3.84 13.16
N PRO A 258 13.41 2.67 13.73
CA PRO A 258 12.56 1.49 13.72
C PRO A 258 11.35 1.60 14.66
N ASN A 259 11.40 2.51 15.63
CA ASN A 259 10.33 2.81 16.58
C ASN A 259 9.45 3.95 16.05
N TYR A 260 8.18 4.01 16.49
CA TYR A 260 7.36 5.17 16.31
C TYR A 260 7.82 6.29 17.27
N ASP A 261 8.58 7.22 16.74
CA ASP A 261 9.21 8.32 17.48
C ASP A 261 8.91 9.69 16.85
N ALA A 262 9.59 10.74 17.35
CA ALA A 262 9.44 12.11 16.87
C ALA A 262 9.75 12.30 15.37
N TYR A 263 10.46 11.37 14.73
CA TYR A 263 10.67 11.39 13.28
C TYR A 263 9.37 11.12 12.53
N TRP A 264 8.54 10.18 13.02
CA TRP A 264 7.30 9.76 12.36
C TRP A 264 6.07 10.56 12.75
N GLU A 265 6.06 11.20 13.95
CA GLU A 265 4.90 11.95 14.46
C GLU A 265 4.35 12.99 13.46
N PRO A 266 5.18 13.82 12.77
CA PRO A 266 4.66 14.79 11.80
C PRO A 266 3.95 14.16 10.60
N LEU A 267 4.23 12.89 10.32
CA LEU A 267 3.69 12.11 9.21
C LEU A 267 2.56 11.15 9.63
N ASN A 268 2.05 11.26 10.84
CA ASN A 268 0.86 10.54 11.28
C ASN A 268 -0.40 11.41 11.03
N LEU A 269 -0.90 11.36 9.80
CA LEU A 269 -2.03 12.18 9.36
C LEU A 269 -3.34 11.80 10.08
N GLU A 270 -3.50 10.52 10.45
CA GLU A 270 -4.67 10.08 11.22
C GLU A 270 -4.70 10.76 12.59
N ALA A 271 -3.58 10.82 13.31
CA ALA A 271 -3.50 11.53 14.60
C ALA A 271 -3.66 13.06 14.46
N ARG A 272 -3.49 13.59 13.25
CA ARG A 272 -3.58 15.01 12.93
C ARG A 272 -4.87 15.39 12.19
N ALA A 273 -5.86 14.50 12.11
CA ALA A 273 -7.13 14.76 11.43
C ALA A 273 -7.82 16.03 11.95
N SER A 274 -7.74 16.31 13.26
CA SER A 274 -8.26 17.54 13.90
C SER A 274 -7.59 18.84 13.45
N GLU A 275 -6.48 18.76 12.70
CA GLU A 275 -5.83 19.91 12.09
C GLU A 275 -6.37 20.22 10.68
N MET A 276 -7.16 19.35 10.07
CA MET A 276 -7.61 19.46 8.67
C MET A 276 -9.06 19.94 8.56
N ILE A 277 -9.34 20.72 7.52
CA ILE A 277 -10.66 21.32 7.25
C ILE A 277 -11.23 20.92 5.88
N VAL A 278 -10.55 20.04 5.14
CA VAL A 278 -10.84 19.75 3.75
C VAL A 278 -11.73 18.52 3.59
N PRO A 279 -12.78 18.54 2.75
CA PRO A 279 -13.51 17.37 2.32
C PRO A 279 -12.67 16.51 1.36
N ALA A 280 -12.85 15.19 1.39
CA ALA A 280 -12.07 14.26 0.59
C ALA A 280 -12.91 13.16 -0.07
N LEU A 281 -12.65 12.91 -1.35
CA LEU A 281 -13.10 11.73 -2.07
C LEU A 281 -11.98 10.68 -2.05
N ASN A 282 -12.05 9.74 -1.12
CA ASN A 282 -11.04 8.73 -0.89
C ASN A 282 -11.26 7.52 -1.80
N PHE A 283 -10.22 7.11 -2.55
CA PHE A 283 -10.24 5.88 -3.33
C PHE A 283 -9.24 4.88 -2.76
N GLY A 284 -9.65 3.64 -2.62
CA GLY A 284 -8.79 2.55 -2.17
C GLY A 284 -9.09 1.22 -2.85
N GLY A 285 -8.19 0.27 -2.67
CA GLY A 285 -8.33 -1.09 -3.17
C GLY A 285 -8.21 -2.13 -2.05
N TRP A 286 -8.98 -3.22 -2.14
CA TRP A 286 -8.88 -4.33 -1.18
C TRP A 286 -7.49 -4.98 -1.16
N PHE A 287 -6.77 -4.91 -2.28
CA PHE A 287 -5.40 -5.41 -2.42
C PHE A 287 -4.35 -4.30 -2.54
N ASP A 288 -4.72 -3.06 -2.19
CA ASP A 288 -3.76 -1.95 -2.17
C ASP A 288 -2.89 -2.00 -0.91
N VAL A 289 -1.62 -1.64 -1.08
CA VAL A 289 -0.62 -1.55 0.00
C VAL A 289 -1.00 -0.51 1.06
N PHE A 290 -1.87 0.47 0.74
CA PHE A 290 -2.39 1.49 1.64
C PHE A 290 -3.88 1.32 1.97
N GLN A 291 -4.44 0.14 1.75
CA GLN A 291 -5.84 -0.16 2.03
C GLN A 291 -6.27 0.27 3.44
N ARG A 292 -5.48 -0.11 4.45
CA ARG A 292 -5.72 0.22 5.86
C ARG A 292 -5.76 1.73 6.10
N SER A 293 -4.80 2.46 5.52
CA SER A 293 -4.71 3.92 5.62
C SER A 293 -5.87 4.65 4.96
N THR A 294 -6.26 4.24 3.77
CA THR A 294 -7.37 4.88 3.05
C THR A 294 -8.64 4.82 3.89
N MET A 295 -8.93 3.65 4.48
CA MET A 295 -10.08 3.48 5.36
C MET A 295 -9.92 4.18 6.71
N GLY A 296 -8.71 4.17 7.28
CA GLY A 296 -8.36 4.86 8.51
C GLY A 296 -8.51 6.39 8.38
N SER A 297 -7.97 6.96 7.32
CA SER A 297 -8.09 8.39 7.03
C SER A 297 -9.56 8.82 6.83
N TYR A 298 -10.34 8.03 6.07
CA TYR A 298 -11.78 8.28 5.94
C TYR A 298 -12.46 8.32 7.31
N LYS A 299 -12.21 7.30 8.15
CA LYS A 299 -12.81 7.19 9.49
C LYS A 299 -12.42 8.37 10.38
N THR A 300 -11.12 8.63 10.55
CA THR A 300 -10.65 9.70 11.44
C THR A 300 -11.10 11.07 10.95
N MET A 301 -11.08 11.34 9.65
CA MET A 301 -11.59 12.61 9.10
C MET A 301 -13.10 12.77 9.30
N THR A 302 -13.88 11.71 9.21
CA THR A 302 -15.33 11.76 9.50
C THR A 302 -15.61 12.06 10.97
N GLU A 303 -14.78 11.55 11.89
CA GLU A 303 -14.96 11.70 13.34
C GLU A 303 -14.33 12.98 13.89
N GLU A 304 -13.12 13.34 13.44
CA GLU A 304 -12.22 14.27 14.12
C GLU A 304 -11.84 15.53 13.31
N ALA A 305 -12.14 15.59 11.99
CA ALA A 305 -11.75 16.76 11.21
C ALA A 305 -12.25 18.07 11.82
N ALA A 306 -11.46 19.16 11.69
CA ALA A 306 -11.69 20.42 12.39
C ALA A 306 -12.98 21.14 11.99
N SER A 307 -13.51 20.92 10.78
CA SER A 307 -14.74 21.57 10.31
C SER A 307 -15.87 20.57 10.10
N GLU A 308 -17.11 21.04 10.25
CA GLU A 308 -18.30 20.25 9.93
C GLU A 308 -18.35 19.88 8.44
N ALA A 309 -17.97 20.80 7.56
CA ALA A 309 -17.89 20.56 6.13
C ALA A 309 -16.90 19.43 5.80
N ALA A 310 -15.74 19.39 6.45
CA ALA A 310 -14.77 18.30 6.28
C ALA A 310 -15.32 16.96 6.81
N ARG A 311 -15.91 16.92 8.02
CA ARG A 311 -16.48 15.68 8.58
C ARG A 311 -17.62 15.13 7.72
N ASN A 312 -18.50 15.99 7.26
CA ASN A 312 -19.66 15.61 6.45
C ASN A 312 -19.30 15.39 4.99
N GLY A 313 -18.24 16.00 4.50
CA GLY A 313 -17.76 15.93 3.13
C GLY A 313 -16.81 14.77 2.83
N GLN A 314 -16.70 13.75 3.68
CA GLN A 314 -15.90 12.57 3.36
C GLN A 314 -16.69 11.58 2.51
N ARG A 315 -16.05 11.05 1.47
CA ARG A 315 -16.54 9.96 0.63
C ARG A 315 -15.47 8.87 0.55
N LEU A 316 -15.88 7.60 0.40
CA LEU A 316 -14.98 6.46 0.31
C LEU A 316 -15.44 5.49 -0.80
N ILE A 317 -14.55 5.13 -1.70
CA ILE A 317 -14.78 4.13 -2.74
C ILE A 317 -13.70 3.05 -2.60
N MET A 318 -14.13 1.81 -2.31
CA MET A 318 -13.23 0.66 -2.14
C MET A 318 -13.54 -0.40 -3.19
N GLY A 319 -12.62 -0.56 -4.14
CA GLY A 319 -12.73 -1.56 -5.21
C GLY A 319 -11.85 -2.80 -4.97
N PRO A 320 -11.95 -3.83 -5.81
CA PRO A 320 -11.11 -5.04 -5.73
C PRO A 320 -9.71 -4.79 -6.29
N TRP A 321 -9.18 -3.60 -6.13
CA TRP A 321 -8.01 -3.08 -6.82
C TRP A 321 -6.72 -3.32 -6.05
N VAL A 322 -5.61 -3.34 -6.80
CA VAL A 322 -4.24 -3.23 -6.29
C VAL A 322 -3.82 -1.76 -6.23
N HIS A 323 -2.53 -1.46 -6.04
CA HIS A 323 -2.02 -0.09 -6.00
C HIS A 323 -2.09 0.57 -7.39
N GLY A 324 -3.15 1.30 -7.67
CA GLY A 324 -3.45 1.99 -8.93
C GLY A 324 -4.91 1.90 -9.33
N TRP A 325 -5.34 2.75 -10.26
CA TRP A 325 -6.69 2.71 -10.82
C TRP A 325 -6.92 1.39 -11.53
N ASN A 326 -8.04 0.75 -11.24
CA ASN A 326 -8.37 -0.50 -11.90
C ASN A 326 -8.87 -0.25 -13.33
N VAL A 327 -8.17 -0.82 -14.28
CA VAL A 327 -8.42 -0.69 -15.72
C VAL A 327 -8.74 -2.03 -16.38
N SER A 328 -8.80 -3.07 -15.56
CA SER A 328 -9.09 -4.45 -15.97
C SER A 328 -9.94 -5.13 -14.91
N PRO A 329 -10.93 -5.95 -15.28
CA PRO A 329 -11.65 -6.79 -14.32
C PRO A 329 -10.75 -7.84 -13.67
N GLN A 330 -9.65 -8.20 -14.32
CA GLN A 330 -8.69 -9.18 -13.81
C GLN A 330 -7.71 -8.55 -12.81
N VAL A 331 -7.67 -9.10 -11.59
CA VAL A 331 -6.70 -8.74 -10.55
C VAL A 331 -6.09 -10.01 -9.96
N GLY A 332 -4.79 -10.19 -10.11
CA GLY A 332 -4.14 -11.46 -9.77
C GLY A 332 -4.76 -12.62 -10.58
N ASP A 333 -5.10 -13.69 -9.90
CA ASP A 333 -5.73 -14.87 -10.50
C ASP A 333 -7.27 -14.78 -10.56
N LEU A 334 -7.89 -13.70 -10.03
CA LEU A 334 -9.34 -13.57 -9.98
C LEU A 334 -9.86 -12.54 -11.00
N ASP A 335 -11.02 -12.87 -11.60
CA ASP A 335 -11.82 -11.98 -12.44
C ASP A 335 -12.99 -11.46 -11.60
N PHE A 336 -13.08 -10.13 -11.45
CA PHE A 336 -14.12 -9.46 -10.67
C PHE A 336 -15.26 -8.90 -11.55
N GLY A 337 -15.25 -9.15 -12.85
CA GLY A 337 -16.25 -8.66 -13.81
C GLY A 337 -16.04 -7.22 -14.23
N GLU A 338 -16.69 -6.83 -15.31
CA GLU A 338 -16.57 -5.50 -15.91
C GLU A 338 -17.01 -4.37 -14.96
N ASP A 339 -17.96 -4.64 -14.07
CA ASP A 339 -18.42 -3.65 -13.07
C ASP A 339 -17.33 -3.28 -12.04
N ALA A 340 -16.26 -4.06 -11.93
CA ALA A 340 -15.10 -3.73 -11.10
C ALA A 340 -14.28 -2.55 -11.67
N VAL A 341 -14.45 -2.23 -12.96
CA VAL A 341 -13.82 -1.10 -13.64
C VAL A 341 -14.74 0.10 -13.58
N ILE A 342 -14.29 1.22 -12.99
CA ILE A 342 -15.11 2.42 -12.84
C ILE A 342 -14.52 3.61 -13.60
N GLY A 343 -15.40 4.51 -14.07
CA GLY A 343 -15.00 5.80 -14.66
C GLY A 343 -14.59 6.78 -13.57
N VAL A 344 -13.30 6.87 -13.33
CA VAL A 344 -12.74 7.75 -12.29
C VAL A 344 -12.93 9.21 -12.63
N GLU A 345 -12.85 9.55 -13.91
CA GLU A 345 -12.95 10.91 -14.44
C GLU A 345 -14.31 11.54 -14.12
N ASP A 346 -15.39 10.78 -14.30
CA ASP A 346 -16.75 11.26 -14.03
C ASP A 346 -16.94 11.51 -12.53
N LEU A 347 -16.40 10.64 -11.67
CA LEU A 347 -16.45 10.79 -10.22
C LEU A 347 -15.64 12.00 -9.74
N LEU A 348 -14.47 12.24 -10.32
CA LEU A 348 -13.66 13.42 -10.01
C LEU A 348 -14.35 14.71 -10.47
N LEU A 349 -14.97 14.69 -11.67
CA LEU A 349 -15.67 15.85 -12.19
C LEU A 349 -16.88 16.19 -11.32
N GLU A 350 -17.73 15.21 -11.00
CA GLU A 350 -18.88 15.38 -10.11
C GLU A 350 -18.45 15.92 -8.73
N TRP A 351 -17.35 15.41 -8.17
CA TRP A 351 -16.78 15.83 -6.89
C TRP A 351 -16.32 17.29 -6.91
N PHE A 352 -15.50 17.66 -7.90
CA PHE A 352 -14.96 19.02 -7.97
C PHE A 352 -15.99 20.04 -8.42
N ASP A 353 -16.93 19.70 -9.31
CA ASP A 353 -18.03 20.59 -9.68
C ASP A 353 -18.89 20.95 -8.47
N TYR A 354 -19.18 19.98 -7.59
CA TYR A 354 -19.92 20.25 -6.35
C TYR A 354 -19.20 21.24 -5.43
N TRP A 355 -17.91 21.01 -5.16
CA TRP A 355 -17.18 21.84 -4.18
C TRP A 355 -16.68 23.17 -4.76
N MET A 356 -16.48 23.28 -6.06
CA MET A 356 -15.77 24.41 -6.66
C MET A 356 -16.64 25.25 -7.62
N LYS A 357 -17.76 24.71 -8.13
CA LYS A 357 -18.58 25.35 -9.17
C LYS A 357 -20.08 25.38 -8.86
N ASP A 358 -20.48 25.23 -7.62
CA ASP A 358 -21.90 25.16 -7.22
C ASP A 358 -22.68 24.02 -7.95
N GLY A 359 -22.00 22.93 -8.26
CA GLY A 359 -22.60 21.71 -8.81
C GLY A 359 -23.58 21.03 -7.85
N ALA A 360 -24.32 20.05 -8.36
CA ALA A 360 -25.19 19.26 -7.51
C ALA A 360 -24.39 18.39 -6.54
N ASP A 361 -24.94 18.15 -5.34
CA ASP A 361 -24.33 17.19 -4.37
C ASP A 361 -24.14 15.82 -5.03
N PRO A 362 -22.94 15.23 -4.95
CA PRO A 362 -22.69 13.91 -5.51
C PRO A 362 -23.72 12.89 -5.05
N LYS A 363 -24.31 12.18 -6.02
CA LYS A 363 -25.37 11.21 -5.76
C LYS A 363 -24.82 9.98 -5.03
N GLY A 364 -25.71 9.30 -4.28
CA GLY A 364 -25.42 8.04 -3.60
C GLY A 364 -24.94 8.21 -2.17
N ALA A 365 -24.65 7.08 -1.53
CA ALA A 365 -24.18 7.04 -0.16
C ALA A 365 -22.73 7.50 -0.04
N ARG A 366 -22.31 7.78 1.20
CA ARG A 366 -20.94 8.26 1.49
C ARG A 366 -19.86 7.23 1.19
N ILE A 367 -20.23 5.95 1.19
CA ILE A 367 -19.31 4.83 1.01
C ILE A 367 -19.82 3.94 -0.12
N LYS A 368 -18.93 3.53 -1.00
CA LYS A 368 -19.19 2.54 -2.04
C LYS A 368 -18.15 1.43 -1.92
N LEU A 369 -18.60 0.23 -1.57
CA LEU A 369 -17.75 -0.95 -1.37
C LEU A 369 -18.02 -1.98 -2.47
N PHE A 370 -16.97 -2.55 -3.03
CA PHE A 370 -17.08 -3.72 -3.89
C PHE A 370 -17.04 -4.98 -3.03
N ILE A 371 -18.11 -5.79 -3.11
CA ILE A 371 -18.22 -7.06 -2.40
C ILE A 371 -17.63 -8.15 -3.31
N MET A 372 -16.41 -8.54 -3.03
CA MET A 372 -15.72 -9.59 -3.78
C MET A 372 -16.44 -10.95 -3.60
N GLY A 373 -16.38 -11.83 -4.57
CA GLY A 373 -17.06 -13.12 -4.56
C GLY A 373 -18.52 -13.04 -5.02
N GLU A 374 -19.26 -12.02 -4.63
CA GLU A 374 -20.54 -11.62 -5.23
C GLU A 374 -20.32 -10.71 -6.45
N ASN A 375 -19.21 -9.98 -6.44
CA ASN A 375 -18.74 -9.07 -7.49
C ASN A 375 -19.71 -7.94 -7.80
N VAL A 376 -20.23 -7.30 -6.75
CA VAL A 376 -21.18 -6.19 -6.88
C VAL A 376 -20.75 -4.98 -6.05
N TRP A 377 -21.12 -3.79 -6.51
CA TRP A 377 -21.00 -2.58 -5.73
C TRP A 377 -22.17 -2.44 -4.75
N ARG A 378 -21.84 -2.05 -3.52
CA ARG A 378 -22.85 -1.76 -2.49
C ARG A 378 -22.59 -0.41 -1.84
N GLU A 379 -23.65 0.36 -1.68
CA GLU A 379 -23.64 1.64 -0.99
C GLU A 379 -23.83 1.46 0.51
N GLU A 380 -23.03 2.19 1.31
CA GLU A 380 -23.03 2.16 2.75
C GLU A 380 -22.93 3.59 3.33
N ASN A 381 -23.39 3.77 4.58
CA ASN A 381 -23.38 5.08 5.20
C ASN A 381 -22.29 5.25 6.27
N GLU A 382 -21.66 4.17 6.69
CA GLU A 382 -20.68 4.14 7.78
C GLU A 382 -19.63 3.04 7.59
N TRP A 383 -18.47 3.24 8.18
CA TRP A 383 -17.42 2.23 8.26
C TRP A 383 -16.71 2.30 9.63
N PRO A 384 -16.48 1.16 10.36
CA PRO A 384 -17.03 -0.18 10.05
C PRO A 384 -18.56 -0.20 10.07
N LEU A 385 -19.19 -1.20 9.41
CA LEU A 385 -20.64 -1.29 9.33
C LEU A 385 -21.23 -1.63 10.71
N ALA A 386 -22.21 -0.86 11.19
CA ALA A 386 -22.82 -1.07 12.51
C ALA A 386 -23.49 -2.46 12.67
N ARG A 387 -23.93 -3.07 11.55
CA ARG A 387 -24.52 -4.40 11.53
C ARG A 387 -23.50 -5.54 11.59
N THR A 388 -22.20 -5.24 11.50
CA THR A 388 -21.14 -6.26 11.58
C THR A 388 -21.15 -6.96 12.93
N GLN A 389 -21.18 -8.29 12.91
CA GLN A 389 -21.04 -9.15 14.07
C GLN A 389 -19.63 -9.74 14.10
N TYR A 390 -18.83 -9.32 15.07
CA TYR A 390 -17.46 -9.83 15.21
C TYR A 390 -17.49 -11.21 15.87
N GLN A 391 -17.25 -12.25 15.08
CA GLN A 391 -17.28 -13.64 15.52
C GLN A 391 -15.88 -14.21 15.64
N LYS A 392 -15.60 -14.88 16.77
CA LYS A 392 -14.33 -15.55 17.02
C LYS A 392 -14.32 -16.91 16.36
N TYR A 393 -13.29 -17.16 15.58
CA TYR A 393 -12.97 -18.47 15.03
C TYR A 393 -11.62 -18.91 15.58
N TYR A 394 -11.58 -20.11 16.15
CA TYR A 394 -10.43 -20.65 16.88
C TYR A 394 -9.63 -21.62 16.03
N LEU A 395 -8.32 -21.63 16.25
CA LEU A 395 -7.39 -22.59 15.69
C LEU A 395 -7.33 -23.85 16.56
N HIS A 396 -7.22 -25.03 15.96
CA HIS A 396 -7.19 -26.31 16.66
C HIS A 396 -6.00 -27.20 16.27
N GLU A 397 -5.55 -28.09 17.18
CA GLU A 397 -4.42 -28.99 16.94
C GLU A 397 -4.62 -29.96 15.76
N ASN A 398 -5.85 -30.27 15.42
CA ASN A 398 -6.21 -31.09 14.26
C ASN A 398 -6.25 -30.28 12.96
N HIS A 399 -5.70 -29.06 12.97
CA HIS A 399 -5.71 -28.13 11.84
C HIS A 399 -7.10 -27.64 11.42
N SER A 400 -8.14 -27.81 12.24
CA SER A 400 -9.43 -27.19 11.98
C SER A 400 -9.47 -25.73 12.43
N PHE A 401 -10.35 -24.96 11.82
CA PHE A 401 -10.63 -23.55 12.09
C PHE A 401 -12.15 -23.40 12.25
N SER A 402 -12.62 -23.09 13.45
CA SER A 402 -14.06 -23.11 13.75
C SER A 402 -14.45 -22.11 14.85
N ASP A 403 -15.75 -21.86 14.99
CA ASP A 403 -16.30 -21.00 16.05
C ASP A 403 -16.34 -21.67 17.44
N GLN A 404 -15.96 -22.94 17.51
CA GLN A 404 -15.94 -23.70 18.77
C GLN A 404 -14.63 -23.44 19.52
N MET A 405 -14.72 -23.01 20.77
CA MET A 405 -13.53 -22.79 21.61
C MET A 405 -12.79 -24.10 21.86
N PRO A 406 -11.44 -24.15 21.79
CA PRO A 406 -10.67 -25.34 22.11
C PRO A 406 -10.96 -25.83 23.55
N SER A 407 -11.21 -27.13 23.69
CA SER A 407 -11.43 -27.80 24.99
C SER A 407 -10.16 -28.49 25.51
N SER A 408 -9.10 -28.57 24.71
CA SER A 408 -7.81 -29.14 25.11
C SER A 408 -7.14 -28.28 26.19
N ARG A 409 -6.53 -28.92 27.18
CA ARG A 409 -5.79 -28.22 28.25
C ARG A 409 -4.38 -27.78 27.80
N SER A 410 -3.82 -28.39 26.77
CA SER A 410 -2.41 -28.21 26.36
C SER A 410 -2.19 -28.26 24.83
N GLY A 411 -3.23 -27.94 24.04
CA GLY A 411 -3.16 -27.97 22.59
C GLY A 411 -2.10 -27.03 22.05
N SER A 412 -1.19 -27.54 21.18
CA SER A 412 -0.18 -26.72 20.53
C SER A 412 0.40 -27.39 19.27
N LEU A 413 0.84 -26.58 18.30
CA LEU A 413 1.59 -27.02 17.14
C LEU A 413 2.94 -26.30 17.07
N LYS A 414 3.93 -26.97 16.46
CA LYS A 414 5.31 -26.48 16.38
C LYS A 414 5.76 -26.36 14.94
N TYR A 415 6.57 -25.34 14.67
CA TYR A 415 7.30 -25.21 13.40
C TYR A 415 8.68 -24.58 13.65
N THR A 416 9.51 -24.68 12.64
CA THR A 416 10.86 -24.09 12.69
C THR A 416 10.96 -23.00 11.63
N TYR A 417 11.34 -21.81 12.04
CA TYR A 417 11.62 -20.70 11.15
C TYR A 417 13.12 -20.50 10.96
N ASP A 418 13.57 -20.61 9.72
CA ASP A 418 14.95 -20.32 9.31
C ASP A 418 15.01 -19.01 8.52
N PRO A 419 15.66 -17.95 9.02
CA PRO A 419 15.81 -16.70 8.29
C PRO A 419 16.60 -16.83 6.98
N ALA A 420 17.35 -17.91 6.79
CA ALA A 420 18.05 -18.16 5.52
C ALA A 420 17.14 -18.72 4.42
N ASP A 421 15.99 -19.34 4.80
CA ASP A 421 14.96 -19.84 3.89
C ASP A 421 13.56 -19.32 4.27
N PRO A 422 13.32 -17.99 4.19
CA PRO A 422 12.05 -17.41 4.57
C PRO A 422 10.93 -17.80 3.61
N VAL A 423 9.68 -17.83 4.12
CA VAL A 423 8.48 -18.03 3.28
C VAL A 423 8.41 -16.91 2.24
N PRO A 424 8.36 -17.25 0.95
CA PRO A 424 8.32 -16.25 -0.10
C PRO A 424 6.98 -15.53 -0.16
N THR A 425 7.01 -14.25 -0.53
CA THR A 425 5.79 -13.49 -0.81
C THR A 425 5.08 -14.07 -2.04
N LEU A 426 3.79 -14.35 -1.90
CA LEU A 426 2.93 -14.78 -3.00
C LEU A 426 1.58 -14.06 -2.86
N GLY A 427 1.31 -13.15 -3.79
CA GLY A 427 0.10 -12.34 -3.74
C GLY A 427 0.04 -11.33 -2.59
N GLY A 428 -1.10 -10.70 -2.44
CA GLY A 428 -1.43 -9.77 -1.36
C GLY A 428 -1.20 -8.31 -1.69
N ASN A 429 -1.18 -7.52 -0.62
CA ASN A 429 -1.06 -6.05 -0.67
C ASN A 429 0.41 -5.65 -0.86
N ILE A 430 0.91 -5.80 -2.07
CA ILE A 430 2.28 -5.44 -2.48
C ILE A 430 2.24 -4.45 -3.64
N MET A 431 3.24 -3.58 -3.74
CA MET A 431 3.27 -2.50 -4.73
C MET A 431 4.13 -2.85 -5.95
N GLU A 432 5.29 -3.43 -5.74
CA GLU A 432 6.37 -3.52 -6.74
C GLU A 432 6.51 -4.91 -7.38
N SER A 433 5.42 -5.64 -7.53
CA SER A 433 5.45 -6.99 -8.10
C SER A 433 4.35 -7.20 -9.13
N SER A 434 4.61 -8.04 -10.11
CA SER A 434 3.56 -8.59 -10.99
C SER A 434 2.60 -9.53 -10.24
N LEU A 435 2.99 -9.99 -9.04
CA LEU A 435 2.19 -10.87 -8.19
C LEU A 435 1.35 -10.08 -7.16
N ARG A 436 0.76 -8.95 -7.55
CA ARG A 436 -0.11 -8.14 -6.71
C ARG A 436 -1.54 -8.67 -6.73
N GLY A 437 -2.21 -8.67 -5.58
CA GLY A 437 -3.59 -9.09 -5.49
C GLY A 437 -3.78 -10.55 -5.05
N PRO A 438 -4.94 -11.16 -5.34
CA PRO A 438 -5.22 -12.53 -4.97
C PRO A 438 -4.52 -13.51 -5.92
N TYR A 439 -3.73 -14.42 -5.33
CA TYR A 439 -3.04 -15.50 -6.03
C TYR A 439 -3.28 -16.82 -5.34
N ASP A 440 -3.25 -17.92 -6.11
CA ASP A 440 -3.32 -19.26 -5.54
C ASP A 440 -2.13 -19.54 -4.61
N GLN A 441 -2.42 -19.93 -3.37
CA GLN A 441 -1.43 -20.20 -2.34
C GLN A 441 -0.93 -21.65 -2.34
N GLY A 442 -1.44 -22.49 -3.23
CA GLY A 442 -1.02 -23.89 -3.40
C GLY A 442 0.49 -24.10 -3.49
N PRO A 443 1.27 -23.25 -4.19
CA PRO A 443 2.73 -23.35 -4.23
C PRO A 443 3.43 -23.32 -2.88
N LEU A 444 2.77 -22.82 -1.82
CA LEU A 444 3.32 -22.79 -0.46
C LEU A 444 2.93 -24.00 0.39
N ASP A 445 2.09 -24.91 -0.11
CA ASP A 445 1.48 -25.98 0.69
C ASP A 445 2.49 -27.04 1.21
N GLU A 446 3.61 -27.21 0.52
CA GLU A 446 4.66 -28.14 0.97
C GLU A 446 5.56 -27.57 2.07
N ARG A 447 5.47 -26.25 2.36
CA ARG A 447 6.30 -25.62 3.39
C ARG A 447 5.88 -26.07 4.79
N LYS A 448 6.87 -26.49 5.57
CA LYS A 448 6.70 -26.99 6.94
C LYS A 448 6.74 -25.89 8.00
N ASP A 449 7.15 -24.70 7.62
CA ASP A 449 7.19 -23.48 8.44
C ASP A 449 5.92 -22.63 8.29
N VAL A 450 4.86 -23.19 7.68
CA VAL A 450 3.51 -22.63 7.58
C VAL A 450 2.53 -23.60 8.23
N LEU A 451 1.90 -23.18 9.32
CA LEU A 451 0.79 -23.91 9.93
C LEU A 451 -0.52 -23.50 9.24
N ARG A 452 -1.35 -24.44 8.87
CA ARG A 452 -2.60 -24.23 8.12
C ARG A 452 -3.79 -24.73 8.90
N PHE A 453 -4.84 -23.91 8.92
CA PHE A 453 -6.08 -24.20 9.63
C PHE A 453 -7.24 -23.91 8.67
N VAL A 454 -8.18 -24.86 8.53
CA VAL A 454 -9.24 -24.78 7.51
C VAL A 454 -10.60 -25.04 8.16
N THR A 455 -11.62 -24.26 7.75
CA THR A 455 -13.02 -24.49 8.19
C THR A 455 -13.61 -25.70 7.49
N GLU A 456 -14.73 -26.23 8.02
CA GLU A 456 -15.65 -26.99 7.19
C GLU A 456 -16.20 -26.10 6.06
N PRO A 457 -16.71 -26.70 4.97
CA PRO A 457 -17.33 -25.92 3.89
C PRO A 457 -18.52 -25.12 4.42
N PHE A 458 -18.64 -23.86 4.01
CA PHE A 458 -19.83 -23.08 4.31
C PHE A 458 -21.03 -23.66 3.56
N GLU A 459 -22.13 -23.90 4.28
CA GLU A 459 -23.35 -24.49 3.71
C GLU A 459 -24.21 -23.48 2.95
N ARG A 460 -24.02 -22.18 3.24
CA ARG A 460 -24.77 -21.07 2.67
C ARG A 460 -23.85 -19.89 2.37
N GLU A 461 -24.31 -18.97 1.54
CA GLU A 461 -23.64 -17.71 1.35
C GLU A 461 -23.36 -17.04 2.69
N THR A 462 -22.11 -16.63 2.88
CA THR A 462 -21.65 -16.04 4.13
C THR A 462 -20.73 -14.86 3.81
N GLU A 463 -21.13 -13.69 4.26
CA GLU A 463 -20.39 -12.46 4.02
C GLU A 463 -19.46 -12.12 5.17
N ILE A 464 -18.20 -11.82 4.85
CA ILE A 464 -17.23 -11.20 5.74
C ILE A 464 -16.90 -9.79 5.20
N THR A 465 -17.29 -8.75 5.94
CA THR A 465 -17.03 -7.34 5.57
C THR A 465 -16.67 -6.53 6.79
N GLY A 466 -15.43 -6.08 6.85
CA GLY A 466 -14.92 -5.30 7.97
C GLY A 466 -13.46 -5.58 8.32
N PRO A 467 -12.95 -4.94 9.38
CA PRO A 467 -11.61 -5.18 9.91
C PRO A 467 -11.49 -6.56 10.54
N ILE A 468 -10.32 -7.18 10.37
CA ILE A 468 -9.98 -8.53 10.84
C ILE A 468 -8.79 -8.43 11.80
N THR A 469 -8.85 -9.17 12.91
CA THR A 469 -7.75 -9.24 13.88
C THR A 469 -7.44 -10.69 14.20
N ALA A 470 -6.16 -11.05 14.22
CA ALA A 470 -5.70 -12.31 14.78
C ALA A 470 -5.17 -12.11 16.20
N GLU A 471 -5.52 -13.00 17.09
CA GLU A 471 -4.96 -13.10 18.44
C GLU A 471 -4.26 -14.46 18.58
N LEU A 472 -2.92 -14.44 18.55
CA LEU A 472 -2.12 -15.65 18.67
C LEU A 472 -1.50 -15.74 20.07
N TYR A 473 -1.51 -16.94 20.65
CA TYR A 473 -0.72 -17.25 21.83
C TYR A 473 0.46 -18.11 21.39
N ALA A 474 1.65 -17.58 21.49
CA ALA A 474 2.84 -18.27 20.97
C ALA A 474 4.07 -18.07 21.87
N GLU A 475 4.99 -19.03 21.80
CA GLU A 475 6.32 -18.96 22.38
C GLU A 475 7.38 -19.26 21.31
N THR A 476 8.60 -18.83 21.58
CA THR A 476 9.78 -19.12 20.76
C THR A 476 11.00 -19.37 21.65
N ASP A 477 12.01 -20.06 21.13
CA ASP A 477 13.32 -20.19 21.78
C ASP A 477 14.27 -19.02 21.52
N SER A 478 13.73 -17.93 20.95
CA SER A 478 14.50 -16.74 20.54
C SER A 478 14.06 -15.50 21.34
N THR A 479 14.91 -14.48 21.37
CA THR A 479 14.63 -13.20 22.06
C THR A 479 13.79 -12.23 21.24
N ASP A 480 13.60 -12.51 19.94
CA ASP A 480 12.73 -11.81 19.03
C ASP A 480 12.37 -12.72 17.85
N THR A 481 11.24 -12.51 17.22
CA THR A 481 10.78 -13.20 16.01
C THR A 481 9.61 -12.42 15.41
N ASP A 482 9.08 -12.87 14.26
CA ASP A 482 7.83 -12.34 13.70
C ASP A 482 6.75 -13.43 13.70
N PHE A 483 5.49 -13.01 13.92
CA PHE A 483 4.31 -13.85 13.66
C PHE A 483 3.45 -13.19 12.60
N MET A 484 3.07 -13.98 11.61
CA MET A 484 2.27 -13.55 10.47
C MET A 484 1.07 -14.44 10.31
N THR A 485 -0.04 -13.83 9.91
CA THR A 485 -1.27 -14.52 9.59
C THR A 485 -1.75 -14.12 8.21
N LYS A 486 -2.30 -15.07 7.46
CA LYS A 486 -2.93 -14.83 6.17
C LYS A 486 -4.30 -15.50 6.17
N LEU A 487 -5.35 -14.75 5.80
CA LEU A 487 -6.69 -15.28 5.57
C LEU A 487 -6.86 -15.56 4.09
N ILE A 488 -7.37 -16.74 3.77
CA ILE A 488 -7.43 -17.31 2.43
C ILE A 488 -8.82 -17.88 2.23
N VAL A 489 -9.41 -17.68 1.05
CA VAL A 489 -10.60 -18.41 0.61
C VAL A 489 -10.16 -19.64 -0.18
N VAL A 490 -10.68 -20.82 0.17
CA VAL A 490 -10.44 -22.06 -0.56
C VAL A 490 -11.72 -22.43 -1.30
N LYS A 491 -11.61 -22.54 -2.60
CA LYS A 491 -12.71 -22.89 -3.49
C LYS A 491 -12.94 -24.41 -3.51
N PRO A 492 -14.14 -24.90 -3.93
CA PRO A 492 -14.45 -26.33 -3.99
C PRO A 492 -13.51 -27.16 -4.88
N ASP A 493 -12.85 -26.52 -5.86
CA ASP A 493 -11.86 -27.16 -6.74
C ASP A 493 -10.45 -27.23 -6.13
N GLY A 494 -10.27 -26.65 -4.93
CA GLY A 494 -9.01 -26.64 -4.19
C GLY A 494 -8.13 -25.41 -4.42
N MET A 495 -8.46 -24.53 -5.34
CA MET A 495 -7.76 -23.25 -5.49
C MET A 495 -7.91 -22.40 -4.23
N ALA A 496 -6.84 -21.75 -3.79
CA ALA A 496 -6.78 -21.09 -2.49
C ALA A 496 -6.25 -19.64 -2.64
N PHE A 497 -7.14 -18.65 -2.59
CA PHE A 497 -6.79 -17.25 -2.87
C PHE A 497 -6.66 -16.43 -1.59
N ASN A 498 -5.54 -15.70 -1.44
CA ASN A 498 -5.34 -14.80 -0.32
C ASN A 498 -6.33 -13.62 -0.37
N LEU A 499 -6.88 -13.27 0.79
CA LEU A 499 -7.77 -12.11 0.98
C LEU A 499 -7.05 -10.96 1.67
N VAL A 500 -6.49 -11.24 2.85
CA VAL A 500 -5.74 -10.28 3.68
C VAL A 500 -4.65 -10.99 4.44
N ASP A 501 -3.66 -10.23 4.92
CA ASP A 501 -2.65 -10.72 5.83
C ASP A 501 -2.25 -9.66 6.87
N GLY A 502 -1.57 -10.08 7.91
CA GLY A 502 -1.04 -9.22 8.93
C GLY A 502 0.24 -9.77 9.55
N VAL A 503 0.97 -8.90 10.23
CA VAL A 503 2.23 -9.21 10.90
C VAL A 503 2.31 -8.53 12.24
N ILE A 504 3.03 -9.15 13.18
CA ILE A 504 3.55 -8.51 14.38
C ILE A 504 4.98 -8.96 14.63
N ARG A 505 5.89 -8.02 14.79
CA ARG A 505 7.23 -8.30 15.31
C ARG A 505 7.17 -8.37 16.82
N ALA A 506 7.64 -9.48 17.40
CA ALA A 506 7.42 -9.82 18.80
C ALA A 506 7.89 -8.74 19.79
N ARG A 507 9.00 -8.03 19.47
CA ARG A 507 9.47 -6.92 20.30
C ARG A 507 8.51 -5.74 20.38
N TYR A 508 7.53 -5.63 19.44
CA TYR A 508 6.52 -4.57 19.38
C TYR A 508 5.12 -5.03 19.80
N ARG A 509 5.01 -6.18 20.48
CA ARG A 509 3.71 -6.73 20.92
C ARG A 509 2.93 -5.82 21.87
N GLU A 510 3.61 -4.89 22.55
CA GLU A 510 3.01 -3.99 23.54
C GLU A 510 2.88 -2.54 23.06
N GLY A 511 3.37 -2.21 21.88
CA GLY A 511 3.38 -0.87 21.29
C GLY A 511 4.56 -0.70 20.35
N PHE A 512 4.58 0.41 19.61
CA PHE A 512 5.61 0.66 18.60
C PHE A 512 6.62 1.74 19.02
N GLU A 513 6.41 2.37 20.15
CA GLU A 513 7.25 3.46 20.67
C GLU A 513 8.55 2.94 21.28
N GLU A 514 8.52 1.71 21.80
CA GLU A 514 9.65 1.10 22.50
C GLU A 514 9.75 -0.40 22.21
N GLU A 515 10.95 -0.86 21.91
CA GLU A 515 11.25 -2.28 21.75
C GLU A 515 11.24 -3.01 23.09
N LYS A 516 10.52 -4.14 23.18
CA LYS A 516 10.54 -5.04 24.35
C LYS A 516 10.82 -6.46 23.90
N LEU A 517 12.07 -6.90 24.03
CA LEU A 517 12.46 -8.26 23.72
C LEU A 517 11.64 -9.25 24.54
N ILE A 518 11.50 -10.47 24.02
CA ILE A 518 10.76 -11.56 24.68
C ILE A 518 11.70 -12.51 25.40
N GLU A 519 11.23 -13.12 26.46
CA GLU A 519 11.93 -14.18 27.16
C GLU A 519 11.70 -15.52 26.44
N PRO A 520 12.76 -16.23 26.03
CA PRO A 520 12.63 -17.52 25.35
C PRO A 520 11.85 -18.53 26.17
N GLY A 521 10.84 -19.17 25.53
CA GLY A 521 10.01 -20.19 26.17
C GLY A 521 8.82 -19.65 26.96
N GLU A 522 8.65 -18.32 27.07
CA GLU A 522 7.45 -17.73 27.65
C GLU A 522 6.35 -17.56 26.59
N VAL A 523 5.11 -17.81 27.00
CA VAL A 523 3.94 -17.66 26.14
C VAL A 523 3.43 -16.23 26.19
N TYR A 524 3.43 -15.57 25.05
CA TYR A 524 2.88 -14.21 24.89
C TYR A 524 1.63 -14.23 24.01
N LYS A 525 0.76 -13.26 24.25
CA LYS A 525 -0.35 -12.92 23.34
C LYS A 525 0.14 -11.93 22.31
N TYR A 526 -0.08 -12.24 21.04
CA TYR A 526 0.21 -11.36 19.90
C TYR A 526 -1.10 -10.94 19.23
N SER A 527 -1.36 -9.65 19.19
CA SER A 527 -2.50 -9.08 18.47
C SER A 527 -2.03 -8.58 17.11
N ILE A 528 -2.58 -9.13 16.03
CA ILE A 528 -2.17 -8.85 14.66
C ILE A 528 -3.34 -8.18 13.94
N ASP A 529 -3.15 -6.94 13.50
CA ASP A 529 -4.05 -6.27 12.59
C ASP A 529 -3.90 -6.87 11.20
N MET A 530 -4.92 -7.55 10.72
CA MET A 530 -4.95 -8.16 9.39
C MET A 530 -5.62 -7.26 8.35
N TRP A 531 -5.81 -5.96 8.70
CA TRP A 531 -6.49 -4.98 7.87
C TRP A 531 -7.98 -5.29 7.69
N ALA A 532 -8.56 -5.09 6.49
CA ALA A 532 -9.96 -5.33 6.25
C ALA A 532 -10.20 -6.01 4.89
N THR A 533 -11.35 -6.66 4.75
CA THR A 533 -11.80 -7.19 3.46
C THR A 533 -13.32 -7.04 3.33
N SER A 534 -13.82 -7.29 2.13
CA SER A 534 -15.24 -7.51 1.86
C SER A 534 -15.36 -8.66 0.85
N TYR A 535 -15.82 -9.80 1.32
CA TYR A 535 -15.89 -11.02 0.52
C TYR A 535 -17.14 -11.83 0.83
N MET A 536 -17.80 -12.31 -0.21
CA MET A 536 -18.92 -13.26 -0.15
C MET A 536 -18.41 -14.67 -0.40
N LEU A 537 -18.48 -15.50 0.63
CA LEU A 537 -18.23 -16.94 0.54
C LEU A 537 -19.46 -17.62 -0.07
N ALA A 538 -19.27 -18.38 -1.13
CA ALA A 538 -20.30 -19.20 -1.73
C ALA A 538 -20.46 -20.53 -0.95
N PRO A 539 -21.61 -21.22 -1.08
CA PRO A 539 -21.75 -22.59 -0.57
C PRO A 539 -20.64 -23.49 -1.13
N GLY A 540 -19.96 -24.22 -0.24
CA GLY A 540 -18.83 -25.07 -0.58
C GLY A 540 -17.46 -24.42 -0.42
N ASP A 541 -17.36 -23.08 -0.38
CA ASP A 541 -16.13 -22.38 -0.03
C ASP A 541 -15.70 -22.68 1.41
N ARG A 542 -14.41 -22.58 1.69
CA ARG A 542 -13.83 -22.67 3.04
C ARG A 542 -12.98 -21.44 3.32
N LEU A 543 -12.81 -21.10 4.59
CA LEU A 543 -11.75 -20.19 5.02
C LEU A 543 -10.55 -21.00 5.51
N ARG A 544 -9.37 -20.54 5.15
CA ARG A 544 -8.07 -21.05 5.60
C ARG A 544 -7.29 -19.93 6.27
N VAL A 545 -6.63 -20.24 7.35
CA VAL A 545 -5.66 -19.36 8.01
C VAL A 545 -4.30 -20.01 7.95
N ASP A 546 -3.33 -19.29 7.41
CA ASP A 546 -1.91 -19.65 7.45
C ASP A 546 -1.21 -18.84 8.55
N VAL A 547 -0.42 -19.51 9.39
CA VAL A 547 0.41 -18.89 10.42
C VAL A 547 1.87 -19.24 10.16
N THR A 548 2.73 -18.22 10.10
CA THR A 548 4.16 -18.37 9.82
C THR A 548 4.98 -17.24 10.46
N SER A 549 6.29 -17.16 10.18
CA SER A 549 7.20 -16.13 10.72
C SER A 549 7.85 -15.26 9.64
N SER A 550 7.42 -15.33 8.38
CA SER A 550 8.03 -14.52 7.31
C SER A 550 7.11 -14.35 6.10
N ASN A 551 7.34 -13.28 5.33
CA ASN A 551 6.72 -12.98 4.04
C ASN A 551 7.74 -12.15 3.24
N TYR A 552 8.73 -12.84 2.67
CA TYR A 552 9.92 -12.23 2.09
C TYR A 552 9.85 -12.23 0.55
N PRO A 553 10.24 -11.16 -0.13
CA PRO A 553 10.88 -9.94 0.37
C PRO A 553 9.93 -8.77 0.68
N ARG A 554 8.60 -8.96 0.69
CA ARG A 554 7.67 -7.89 1.06
C ARG A 554 8.10 -7.25 2.37
N LEU A 555 8.33 -8.08 3.39
CA LEU A 555 8.82 -7.65 4.70
C LEU A 555 10.24 -8.14 4.95
N ALA A 556 11.02 -7.33 5.65
CA ALA A 556 12.34 -7.73 6.12
C ALA A 556 12.22 -8.89 7.10
N ARG A 557 12.90 -9.99 6.79
CA ARG A 557 12.98 -11.17 7.65
C ARG A 557 13.53 -10.82 9.02
N ASN A 558 12.90 -11.32 10.08
CA ASN A 558 13.48 -11.23 11.42
C ASN A 558 14.63 -12.23 11.53
N LEU A 559 15.77 -11.79 12.02
CA LEU A 559 16.96 -12.63 12.18
C LEU A 559 16.96 -13.40 13.51
N ASN A 560 15.93 -13.25 14.36
CA ASN A 560 15.67 -13.94 15.63
C ASN A 560 16.73 -13.74 16.72
N THR A 561 17.61 -12.74 16.57
CA THR A 561 18.75 -12.54 17.50
C THR A 561 18.47 -11.51 18.59
N GLY A 562 17.39 -10.74 18.49
CA GLY A 562 17.12 -9.59 19.36
C GLY A 562 18.12 -8.43 19.22
N ALA A 563 19.04 -8.49 18.26
CA ALA A 563 19.95 -7.39 17.96
C ALA A 563 19.18 -6.14 17.48
N PRO A 564 19.77 -4.93 17.56
CA PRO A 564 19.18 -3.75 16.97
C PRO A 564 18.83 -3.98 15.49
N PHE A 565 17.64 -3.53 15.11
CA PHE A 565 17.14 -3.72 13.75
C PHE A 565 18.13 -3.14 12.72
N ALA A 566 18.23 -3.79 11.58
CA ALA A 566 19.07 -3.44 10.44
C ALA A 566 20.60 -3.52 10.67
N MET A 567 21.10 -3.70 11.90
CA MET A 567 22.53 -3.57 12.26
C MET A 567 23.29 -4.90 12.30
N THR A 568 22.65 -6.02 11.98
CA THR A 568 23.28 -7.34 12.08
C THR A 568 23.08 -8.19 10.85
N SER A 569 24.04 -9.07 10.57
CA SER A 569 23.92 -10.16 9.58
C SER A 569 23.81 -11.54 10.24
N LYS A 570 23.90 -11.61 11.60
CA LYS A 570 23.80 -12.87 12.33
C LYS A 570 22.35 -13.35 12.33
N MET A 571 22.16 -14.62 12.01
CA MET A 571 20.87 -15.28 12.00
C MET A 571 20.80 -16.38 13.06
N LYS A 572 19.61 -16.62 13.59
CA LYS A 572 19.30 -17.73 14.47
C LYS A 572 18.05 -18.43 13.94
N VAL A 573 18.12 -19.75 13.78
CA VAL A 573 16.94 -20.57 13.51
C VAL A 573 16.08 -20.61 14.77
N ALA A 574 14.79 -20.28 14.65
CA ALA A 574 13.87 -20.20 15.78
C ALA A 574 12.88 -21.38 15.76
N LYS A 575 12.62 -21.95 16.95
CA LYS A 575 11.57 -22.95 17.16
C LYS A 575 10.35 -22.25 17.72
N GLN A 576 9.28 -22.29 16.98
CA GLN A 576 8.02 -21.64 17.30
C GLN A 576 7.01 -22.66 17.83
N VAL A 577 6.25 -22.27 18.83
CA VAL A 577 5.10 -23.05 19.31
C VAL A 577 3.86 -22.16 19.32
N LEU A 578 2.85 -22.55 18.57
CA LEU A 578 1.55 -21.90 18.59
C LEU A 578 0.61 -22.68 19.49
N HIS A 579 0.00 -22.03 20.47
CA HIS A 579 -0.90 -22.63 21.45
C HIS A 579 -2.37 -22.49 21.01
N MET A 580 -3.13 -23.56 21.22
CA MET A 580 -4.56 -23.68 20.88
C MET A 580 -5.28 -24.47 21.97
N SER A 581 -5.30 -23.90 23.16
CA SER A 581 -5.90 -24.58 24.34
C SER A 581 -6.96 -23.70 24.99
N GLU A 582 -7.70 -24.25 25.93
CA GLU A 582 -8.66 -23.49 26.75
C GLU A 582 -7.99 -22.25 27.40
N ARG A 583 -6.73 -22.38 27.85
CA ARG A 583 -5.97 -21.29 28.48
C ARG A 583 -5.41 -20.30 27.46
N TYR A 584 -5.03 -20.75 26.28
CA TYR A 584 -4.36 -20.01 25.23
C TYR A 584 -5.08 -20.20 23.88
N PRO A 585 -6.29 -19.64 23.73
CA PRO A 585 -7.15 -19.87 22.55
C PRO A 585 -6.75 -18.94 21.40
N SER A 586 -5.77 -19.36 20.58
CA SER A 586 -5.44 -18.63 19.36
C SER A 586 -6.64 -18.57 18.41
N GLN A 587 -6.94 -17.38 17.90
CA GLN A 587 -8.19 -17.10 17.18
C GLN A 587 -8.03 -15.99 16.15
N ILE A 588 -8.96 -15.98 15.18
CA ILE A 588 -9.19 -14.86 14.27
C ILE A 588 -10.58 -14.30 14.57
N VAL A 589 -10.69 -12.98 14.65
CA VAL A 589 -11.98 -12.29 14.79
C VAL A 589 -12.45 -11.88 13.40
N LEU A 590 -13.52 -12.51 12.93
CA LEU A 590 -14.08 -12.31 11.59
C LEU A 590 -15.29 -11.35 11.64
N PRO A 591 -15.37 -10.36 10.74
CA PRO A 591 -16.48 -9.41 10.64
C PRO A 591 -17.63 -10.00 9.82
N MET A 592 -18.48 -10.80 10.46
CA MET A 592 -19.63 -11.44 9.82
C MET A 592 -20.76 -10.46 9.60
N ILE A 593 -21.35 -10.46 8.41
CA ILE A 593 -22.53 -9.66 8.09
C ILE A 593 -23.77 -10.53 8.13
N PRO A 594 -24.74 -10.28 9.04
CA PRO A 594 -26.00 -11.00 9.05
C PRO A 594 -26.82 -10.69 7.79
N ARG A 595 -27.34 -11.72 7.15
CA ARG A 595 -28.28 -11.64 6.01
C ARG A 595 -29.69 -12.01 6.43
#